data_e1f16cf1482de5c51269239430cb220f
#
_entry.id   e1f16cf1482de5c51269239430cb220f
#
_cell.length_a   1.000
_cell.length_b   1.000
_cell.length_c   1.000
_cell.angle_alpha   90.00
_cell.angle_beta   90.00
_cell.angle_gamma   90.00
#
_symmetry.space_group_name_H-M   'P 1'
#
loop_
_entity.id
_entity.type
_entity.pdbx_description
1 polymer ?
#
loop_
_entity_poly.entity_id
_entity_poly.type
_entity_poly.pdbx_seq_one_letter_code
_entity_poly.pdbx_strand_id
1 'polypeptide(L)'
;MSKETVKNLEALREAMRKVNVGAVIIPGTDPHQSEYVNPHWKVRDWVTGFTGSNGTAVVTMNAAGLWTDSRYFLQAADQLQDSGFDLHKEDIPGEATVTEWLAEQMEENEILAVDGRLFSIVKANQLEEFCGANGFRFATDFAPADTIWTDRPARPMTKAFVHDVKYAGEEVASKIERVLSAVEAMGADAIFIPALDEIAWTLNVRGADVECNPLVVSYLYLSRDEKVLFVDAEKIDAEVAAHLNSVGVELKPYDDVQKWLNKEVSMGTTVLLDPNKVSDILARALECYKVYGASPVAPLKAIKNEVQIEGTRKAMERDGAALVRLWQWIEKMAPTGTINEMDVAEKAIECRSVSDMYRGESFGMIAGYKGHGAIVHYSASPESASILNAEGLLLVDCGGQYLDGTTDITRTMSLGNPTASEKHDYTLVLKGHLAIGRAIFPVGTRGSQLDALARIYQWQEMMTYLHGTGHGVGHFLGVHEGPQNIRLNENPTTLKPGMITSNEPGLYKAGQYGIRTENLVLTVPAGHSEEFGDFLKFETLTLFPYDKNLIDLTMLSAEEVAQVNAYHAEVRSRLTPYLNEEEQAWLNARTEAI
;
A
#
# COMPACT_ATOMS: atom_id res chain seq x y z
N MET A 1 14.95 -22.90 4.17
CA MET A 1 13.68 -22.56 3.46
C MET A 1 13.26 -23.66 2.48
N SER A 2 14.00 -24.03 1.45
CA SER A 2 13.53 -24.97 0.41
C SER A 2 13.01 -26.34 0.91
N LYS A 3 13.62 -26.94 1.93
CA LYS A 3 13.13 -28.22 2.48
C LYS A 3 11.81 -28.11 3.23
N GLU A 4 11.51 -26.96 3.82
CA GLU A 4 10.28 -26.71 4.57
C GLU A 4 9.14 -26.41 3.61
N THR A 5 9.36 -25.60 2.58
CA THR A 5 8.36 -25.32 1.52
C THR A 5 7.94 -26.58 0.78
N VAL A 6 8.88 -27.46 0.41
CA VAL A 6 8.56 -28.76 -0.19
C VAL A 6 7.70 -29.61 0.74
N LYS A 7 7.98 -29.62 2.06
CA LYS A 7 7.17 -30.34 3.05
C LYS A 7 5.76 -29.74 3.17
N ASN A 8 5.64 -28.41 3.15
CA ASN A 8 4.37 -27.72 3.24
C ASN A 8 3.52 -27.98 1.98
N LEU A 9 4.13 -27.94 0.80
CA LEU A 9 3.49 -28.29 -0.47
C LEU A 9 2.95 -29.73 -0.46
N GLU A 10 3.73 -30.70 0.03
CA GLU A 10 3.24 -32.08 0.13
C GLU A 10 2.12 -32.25 1.15
N ALA A 11 2.17 -31.55 2.30
CA ALA A 11 1.08 -31.53 3.28
C ALA A 11 -0.21 -30.95 2.67
N LEU A 12 -0.11 -29.91 1.85
CA LEU A 12 -1.23 -29.34 1.12
C LEU A 12 -1.81 -30.35 0.11
N ARG A 13 -0.96 -30.99 -0.70
CA ARG A 13 -1.40 -32.03 -1.64
C ARG A 13 -2.07 -33.22 -0.92
N GLU A 14 -1.58 -33.60 0.24
CA GLU A 14 -2.22 -34.64 1.05
C GLU A 14 -3.61 -34.21 1.55
N ALA A 15 -3.79 -32.95 1.97
CA ALA A 15 -5.09 -32.40 2.33
C ALA A 15 -6.05 -32.36 1.13
N MET A 16 -5.57 -31.98 -0.06
CA MET A 16 -6.34 -31.99 -1.31
C MET A 16 -6.82 -33.42 -1.66
N ARG A 17 -5.94 -34.43 -1.58
CA ARG A 17 -6.31 -35.84 -1.84
C ARG A 17 -7.43 -36.33 -0.93
N LYS A 18 -7.41 -35.98 0.36
CA LYS A 18 -8.43 -36.42 1.34
C LYS A 18 -9.86 -35.97 1.00
N VAL A 19 -9.99 -34.84 0.29
CA VAL A 19 -11.29 -34.28 -0.10
C VAL A 19 -11.51 -34.26 -1.62
N ASN A 20 -10.66 -34.94 -2.38
CA ASN A 20 -10.72 -35.06 -3.84
C ASN A 20 -10.70 -33.70 -4.56
N VAL A 21 -9.87 -32.76 -4.10
CA VAL A 21 -9.62 -31.47 -4.75
C VAL A 21 -8.48 -31.64 -5.76
N GLY A 22 -8.73 -31.23 -7.02
CA GLY A 22 -7.74 -31.30 -8.11
C GLY A 22 -6.75 -30.14 -8.10
N ALA A 23 -7.26 -28.93 -7.82
CA ALA A 23 -6.45 -27.72 -7.75
C ALA A 23 -6.88 -26.79 -6.60
N VAL A 24 -5.95 -26.00 -6.07
CA VAL A 24 -6.21 -24.96 -5.06
C VAL A 24 -5.51 -23.67 -5.44
N ILE A 25 -6.19 -22.53 -5.27
CA ILE A 25 -5.61 -21.19 -5.39
C ILE A 25 -5.46 -20.59 -3.99
N ILE A 26 -4.29 -20.07 -3.69
CA ILE A 26 -3.94 -19.43 -2.40
C ILE A 26 -3.50 -17.99 -2.69
N PRO A 27 -4.33 -16.98 -2.39
CA PRO A 27 -4.01 -15.58 -2.63
C PRO A 27 -3.05 -15.03 -1.57
N GLY A 28 -2.41 -13.91 -1.87
CA GLY A 28 -1.62 -13.13 -0.91
C GLY A 28 -2.45 -12.10 -0.14
N THR A 29 -3.66 -12.45 0.29
CA THR A 29 -4.60 -11.53 0.96
C THR A 29 -5.20 -12.19 2.22
N ASP A 30 -5.93 -11.40 3.01
CA ASP A 30 -6.65 -11.83 4.20
C ASP A 30 -8.19 -11.71 4.02
N PRO A 31 -9.01 -12.07 5.03
CA PRO A 31 -10.47 -11.94 4.95
C PRO A 31 -11.00 -10.51 4.76
N HIS A 32 -10.15 -9.51 4.93
CA HIS A 32 -10.45 -8.08 4.79
C HIS A 32 -9.98 -7.50 3.45
N GLN A 33 -9.37 -8.32 2.58
CA GLN A 33 -8.74 -7.93 1.33
C GLN A 33 -7.64 -6.88 1.55
N SER A 34 -6.88 -6.99 2.64
CA SER A 34 -5.77 -6.12 2.98
C SER A 34 -4.59 -6.33 2.05
N GLU A 35 -3.85 -5.26 1.72
CA GLU A 35 -2.57 -5.34 1.01
C GLU A 35 -1.46 -5.83 1.93
N TYR A 36 -1.39 -5.27 3.15
CA TYR A 36 -0.46 -5.72 4.18
C TYR A 36 -1.17 -6.74 5.08
N VAL A 37 -0.72 -7.98 5.00
CA VAL A 37 -1.37 -9.13 5.62
C VAL A 37 -0.69 -9.49 6.93
N ASN A 38 -1.47 -9.63 8.02
CA ASN A 38 -0.93 -10.12 9.27
C ASN A 38 -0.38 -11.56 9.13
N PRO A 39 0.70 -11.92 9.82
CA PRO A 39 1.33 -13.25 9.75
C PRO A 39 0.37 -14.43 9.88
N HIS A 40 -0.75 -14.28 10.63
CA HIS A 40 -1.78 -15.30 10.75
C HIS A 40 -2.39 -15.74 9.40
N TRP A 41 -2.52 -14.84 8.45
CA TRP A 41 -3.11 -15.11 7.13
C TRP A 41 -2.10 -15.26 5.99
N LYS A 42 -0.79 -15.23 6.23
CA LYS A 42 0.26 -15.39 5.22
C LYS A 42 0.43 -16.84 4.74
N VAL A 43 -0.69 -17.48 4.35
CA VAL A 43 -0.72 -18.89 3.90
C VAL A 43 0.11 -19.09 2.64
N ARG A 44 0.08 -18.14 1.70
CA ARG A 44 0.89 -18.17 0.49
C ARG A 44 2.38 -18.19 0.84
N ASP A 45 2.83 -17.31 1.74
CA ASP A 45 4.23 -17.21 2.18
C ASP A 45 4.67 -18.52 2.84
N TRP A 46 3.81 -19.09 3.68
CA TRP A 46 4.07 -20.36 4.37
C TRP A 46 4.26 -21.53 3.40
N VAL A 47 3.46 -21.61 2.34
CA VAL A 47 3.52 -22.74 1.40
C VAL A 47 4.60 -22.56 0.33
N THR A 48 4.89 -21.32 -0.11
CA THR A 48 5.82 -21.05 -1.22
C THR A 48 7.22 -20.62 -0.77
N GLY A 49 7.34 -20.01 0.42
CA GLY A 49 8.54 -19.30 0.86
C GLY A 49 8.70 -17.91 0.24
N PHE A 50 7.79 -17.49 -0.63
CA PHE A 50 7.80 -16.16 -1.24
C PHE A 50 7.15 -15.13 -0.31
N THR A 51 7.87 -14.05 0.00
CA THR A 51 7.49 -13.04 1.00
C THR A 51 7.07 -11.68 0.41
N GLY A 52 7.05 -11.54 -0.92
CA GLY A 52 6.57 -10.31 -1.57
C GLY A 52 5.11 -10.00 -1.22
N SER A 53 4.70 -8.73 -1.20
CA SER A 53 3.34 -8.33 -0.78
C SER A 53 2.26 -8.72 -1.79
N ASN A 54 2.60 -8.92 -3.07
CA ASN A 54 1.66 -9.36 -4.10
C ASN A 54 2.07 -10.69 -4.73
N GLY A 55 1.11 -11.59 -4.89
CA GLY A 55 1.26 -12.84 -5.61
C GLY A 55 0.19 -13.87 -5.25
N THR A 56 -0.03 -14.79 -6.17
CA THR A 56 -1.00 -15.88 -6.06
C THR A 56 -0.31 -17.22 -6.29
N ALA A 57 -0.42 -18.13 -5.33
CA ALA A 57 0.06 -19.50 -5.51
C ALA A 57 -1.07 -20.39 -6.03
N VAL A 58 -0.75 -21.27 -6.97
CA VAL A 58 -1.67 -22.28 -7.50
C VAL A 58 -1.02 -23.64 -7.40
N VAL A 59 -1.73 -24.61 -6.85
CA VAL A 59 -1.21 -25.98 -6.65
C VAL A 59 -2.18 -26.99 -7.25
N THR A 60 -1.67 -27.87 -8.09
CA THR A 60 -2.31 -29.10 -8.54
C THR A 60 -1.61 -30.31 -7.95
N MET A 61 -2.12 -31.50 -8.25
CA MET A 61 -1.50 -32.73 -7.78
C MET A 61 -0.08 -32.94 -8.34
N ASN A 62 0.23 -32.37 -9.51
CA ASN A 62 1.46 -32.62 -10.24
C ASN A 62 2.35 -31.38 -10.44
N ALA A 63 1.80 -30.19 -10.36
CA ALA A 63 2.50 -28.92 -10.61
C ALA A 63 2.16 -27.89 -9.55
N ALA A 64 2.98 -26.84 -9.42
CA ALA A 64 2.70 -25.68 -8.57
C ALA A 64 3.35 -24.45 -9.18
N GLY A 65 2.65 -23.32 -9.17
CA GLY A 65 3.12 -22.04 -9.70
C GLY A 65 2.84 -20.88 -8.76
N LEU A 66 3.67 -19.85 -8.85
CA LEU A 66 3.48 -18.55 -8.20
C LEU A 66 3.41 -17.47 -9.27
N TRP A 67 2.31 -16.73 -9.31
CA TRP A 67 2.11 -15.53 -10.12
C TRP A 67 2.40 -14.31 -9.28
N THR A 68 3.22 -13.38 -9.80
CA THR A 68 3.51 -12.11 -9.12
C THR A 68 3.82 -11.02 -10.15
N ASP A 69 3.74 -9.74 -9.73
CA ASP A 69 3.98 -8.58 -10.59
C ASP A 69 5.46 -8.15 -10.68
N SER A 70 5.72 -7.18 -11.53
CA SER A 70 7.08 -6.74 -11.89
C SER A 70 7.94 -6.21 -10.73
N ARG A 71 7.33 -5.82 -9.61
CA ARG A 71 8.05 -5.36 -8.41
C ARG A 71 8.85 -6.49 -7.76
N TYR A 72 8.43 -7.74 -7.98
CA TYR A 72 8.91 -8.92 -7.27
C TYR A 72 9.60 -9.96 -8.16
N PHE A 73 9.72 -9.79 -9.47
CA PHE A 73 10.28 -10.82 -10.36
C PHE A 73 11.65 -11.32 -9.93
N LEU A 74 12.56 -10.42 -9.51
CA LEU A 74 13.90 -10.81 -9.07
C LEU A 74 13.86 -11.53 -7.72
N GLN A 75 13.09 -11.03 -6.77
CA GLN A 75 12.92 -11.63 -5.45
C GLN A 75 12.28 -13.03 -5.55
N ALA A 76 11.22 -13.17 -6.35
CA ALA A 76 10.53 -14.44 -6.53
C ALA A 76 11.45 -15.48 -7.21
N ALA A 77 12.21 -15.07 -8.22
CA ALA A 77 13.18 -15.97 -8.88
C ALA A 77 14.23 -16.52 -7.91
N ASP A 78 14.64 -15.73 -6.92
CA ASP A 78 15.59 -16.18 -5.89
C ASP A 78 14.91 -17.06 -4.83
N GLN A 79 13.77 -16.60 -4.27
CA GLN A 79 13.09 -17.26 -3.16
C GLN A 79 12.42 -18.60 -3.54
N LEU A 80 12.04 -18.78 -4.81
CA LEU A 80 11.41 -20.00 -5.29
C LEU A 80 12.41 -21.10 -5.68
N GLN A 81 13.72 -20.86 -5.61
CA GLN A 81 14.72 -21.88 -5.93
C GLN A 81 14.51 -23.11 -5.03
N ASP A 82 14.41 -24.29 -5.65
CA ASP A 82 14.18 -25.58 -5.00
C ASP A 82 12.93 -25.64 -4.08
N SER A 83 11.96 -24.74 -4.26
CA SER A 83 10.70 -24.70 -3.49
C SER A 83 9.64 -25.68 -4.00
N GLY A 84 9.75 -26.09 -5.28
CA GLY A 84 8.72 -26.84 -5.98
C GLY A 84 7.66 -25.99 -6.67
N PHE A 85 7.82 -24.66 -6.69
CA PHE A 85 6.97 -23.72 -7.40
C PHE A 85 7.71 -23.10 -8.59
N ASP A 86 7.02 -23.02 -9.74
CA ASP A 86 7.48 -22.29 -10.91
C ASP A 86 7.05 -20.82 -10.81
N LEU A 87 7.92 -19.89 -11.24
CA LEU A 87 7.61 -18.46 -11.30
C LEU A 87 6.88 -18.13 -12.60
N HIS A 88 5.70 -17.50 -12.48
CA HIS A 88 4.96 -16.88 -13.57
C HIS A 88 4.90 -15.36 -13.38
N LYS A 89 5.23 -14.63 -14.45
CA LYS A 89 5.34 -13.16 -14.42
C LYS A 89 4.04 -12.53 -14.93
N GLU A 90 3.27 -11.90 -14.03
CA GLU A 90 2.05 -11.21 -14.42
C GLU A 90 2.31 -10.05 -15.39
N ASP A 91 1.35 -9.81 -16.28
CA ASP A 91 1.37 -8.71 -17.27
C ASP A 91 2.53 -8.78 -18.30
N ILE A 92 3.23 -9.90 -18.42
CA ILE A 92 4.25 -10.11 -19.44
C ILE A 92 3.65 -10.85 -20.64
N PRO A 93 3.74 -10.30 -21.86
CA PRO A 93 3.22 -10.97 -23.06
C PRO A 93 3.82 -12.36 -23.27
N GLY A 94 2.95 -13.37 -23.40
CA GLY A 94 3.33 -14.77 -23.59
C GLY A 94 3.47 -15.59 -22.31
N GLU A 95 3.36 -14.99 -21.15
CA GLU A 95 3.22 -15.71 -19.87
C GLU A 95 1.76 -16.13 -19.67
N ALA A 96 1.52 -17.38 -19.24
CA ALA A 96 0.19 -17.88 -18.98
C ALA A 96 -0.42 -17.23 -17.72
N THR A 97 -1.65 -16.78 -17.80
CA THR A 97 -2.44 -16.38 -16.63
C THR A 97 -2.79 -17.59 -15.76
N VAL A 98 -3.20 -17.35 -14.51
CA VAL A 98 -3.65 -18.42 -13.60
C VAL A 98 -4.73 -19.31 -14.25
N THR A 99 -5.70 -18.71 -14.91
CA THR A 99 -6.82 -19.44 -15.54
C THR A 99 -6.39 -20.21 -16.79
N GLU A 100 -5.53 -19.65 -17.64
CA GLU A 100 -4.97 -20.34 -18.79
C GLU A 100 -4.15 -21.56 -18.35
N TRP A 101 -3.29 -21.38 -17.34
CA TRP A 101 -2.49 -22.47 -16.79
C TRP A 101 -3.37 -23.57 -16.17
N LEU A 102 -4.40 -23.21 -15.39
CA LEU A 102 -5.33 -24.19 -14.81
C LEU A 102 -6.08 -24.96 -15.88
N ALA A 103 -6.49 -24.32 -16.98
CA ALA A 103 -7.16 -25.00 -18.08
C ALA A 103 -6.29 -26.07 -18.76
N GLU A 104 -4.96 -25.92 -18.71
CA GLU A 104 -4.01 -26.91 -19.21
C GLU A 104 -3.70 -28.02 -18.20
N GLN A 105 -3.83 -27.75 -16.90
CA GLN A 105 -3.41 -28.65 -15.82
C GLN A 105 -4.56 -29.51 -15.26
N MET A 106 -5.82 -29.09 -15.39
CA MET A 106 -6.97 -29.75 -14.80
C MET A 106 -7.74 -30.59 -15.82
N GLU A 107 -8.33 -31.69 -15.34
CA GLU A 107 -9.22 -32.55 -16.11
C GLU A 107 -10.70 -32.22 -15.87
N GLU A 108 -11.59 -32.59 -16.83
CA GLU A 108 -13.03 -32.37 -16.68
C GLU A 108 -13.57 -33.04 -15.40
N ASN A 109 -14.49 -32.35 -14.69
CA ASN A 109 -15.07 -32.71 -13.41
C ASN A 109 -14.14 -32.65 -12.20
N GLU A 110 -12.90 -32.25 -12.33
CA GLU A 110 -12.05 -31.97 -11.17
C GLU A 110 -12.56 -30.74 -10.39
N ILE A 111 -12.20 -30.66 -9.12
CA ILE A 111 -12.58 -29.55 -8.23
C ILE A 111 -11.44 -28.55 -8.15
N LEU A 112 -11.70 -27.30 -8.57
CA LEU A 112 -10.93 -26.15 -8.17
C LEU A 112 -11.47 -25.65 -6.83
N ALA A 113 -10.64 -25.59 -5.81
CA ALA A 113 -11.07 -25.17 -4.48
C ALA A 113 -10.32 -23.92 -4.00
N VAL A 114 -10.98 -23.13 -3.17
CA VAL A 114 -10.42 -21.95 -2.52
C VAL A 114 -10.93 -21.83 -1.07
N ASP A 115 -10.21 -21.07 -0.24
CA ASP A 115 -10.76 -20.58 1.03
C ASP A 115 -11.61 -19.33 0.75
N GLY A 116 -12.92 -19.48 0.74
CA GLY A 116 -13.87 -18.41 0.40
C GLY A 116 -13.84 -17.20 1.36
N ARG A 117 -13.16 -17.31 2.50
CA ARG A 117 -12.91 -16.18 3.39
C ARG A 117 -11.93 -15.18 2.76
N LEU A 118 -11.01 -15.68 1.91
CA LEU A 118 -9.91 -14.91 1.30
C LEU A 118 -10.24 -14.38 -0.10
N PHE A 119 -11.37 -14.77 -0.68
CA PHE A 119 -11.78 -14.38 -2.03
C PHE A 119 -12.96 -13.41 -1.98
N SER A 120 -12.80 -12.26 -2.63
CA SER A 120 -13.90 -11.32 -2.82
C SER A 120 -14.98 -11.90 -3.73
N ILE A 121 -16.20 -11.34 -3.67
CA ILE A 121 -17.34 -11.74 -4.50
C ILE A 121 -16.94 -11.76 -6.00
N VAL A 122 -16.26 -10.71 -6.47
CA VAL A 122 -15.83 -10.63 -7.89
C VAL A 122 -14.89 -11.77 -8.25
N LYS A 123 -13.86 -12.00 -7.43
CA LYS A 123 -12.86 -13.04 -7.71
C LYS A 123 -13.47 -14.45 -7.65
N ALA A 124 -14.35 -14.70 -6.67
CA ALA A 124 -15.04 -16.00 -6.56
C ALA A 124 -15.96 -16.25 -7.76
N ASN A 125 -16.75 -15.24 -8.17
CA ASN A 125 -17.63 -15.36 -9.35
C ASN A 125 -16.81 -15.60 -10.64
N GLN A 126 -15.71 -14.90 -10.85
CA GLN A 126 -14.82 -15.12 -12.00
C GLN A 126 -14.28 -16.55 -12.06
N LEU A 127 -13.90 -17.12 -10.90
CA LEU A 127 -13.45 -18.50 -10.82
C LEU A 127 -14.59 -19.50 -11.03
N GLU A 128 -15.79 -19.23 -10.53
CA GLU A 128 -16.98 -20.04 -10.74
C GLU A 128 -17.37 -20.08 -12.24
N GLU A 129 -17.37 -18.93 -12.91
CA GLU A 129 -17.58 -18.81 -14.36
C GLU A 129 -16.50 -19.56 -15.17
N PHE A 130 -15.22 -19.38 -14.80
CA PHE A 130 -14.11 -20.10 -15.41
C PHE A 130 -14.29 -21.64 -15.28
N CYS A 131 -14.62 -22.12 -14.09
CA CYS A 131 -14.86 -23.54 -13.85
C CYS A 131 -16.02 -24.06 -14.70
N GLY A 132 -17.14 -23.34 -14.74
CA GLY A 132 -18.31 -23.69 -15.55
C GLY A 132 -17.99 -23.77 -17.05
N ALA A 133 -17.18 -22.85 -17.57
CA ALA A 133 -16.77 -22.81 -18.97
C ALA A 133 -15.85 -23.99 -19.38
N ASN A 134 -15.07 -24.53 -18.42
CA ASN A 134 -14.09 -25.59 -18.64
C ASN A 134 -14.55 -26.97 -18.15
N GLY A 135 -15.80 -27.12 -17.68
CA GLY A 135 -16.32 -28.39 -17.15
C GLY A 135 -15.72 -28.78 -15.79
N PHE A 136 -15.13 -27.84 -15.04
CA PHE A 136 -14.63 -28.04 -13.69
C PHE A 136 -15.73 -27.76 -12.66
N ARG A 137 -15.55 -28.25 -11.44
CA ARG A 137 -16.37 -27.89 -10.28
C ARG A 137 -15.65 -26.85 -9.44
N PHE A 138 -16.38 -25.92 -8.83
CA PHE A 138 -15.83 -24.91 -7.95
C PHE A 138 -16.28 -25.14 -6.50
N ALA A 139 -15.37 -24.97 -5.51
CA ALA A 139 -15.64 -25.09 -4.09
C ALA A 139 -14.96 -23.95 -3.30
N THR A 140 -15.70 -23.34 -2.37
CA THR A 140 -15.21 -22.19 -1.57
C THR A 140 -15.03 -22.51 -0.08
N ASP A 141 -15.16 -23.78 0.29
CA ASP A 141 -15.09 -24.26 1.67
C ASP A 141 -13.80 -25.04 2.00
N PHE A 142 -12.74 -24.86 1.22
CA PHE A 142 -11.48 -25.54 1.41
C PHE A 142 -10.43 -24.62 2.07
N ALA A 143 -10.30 -24.74 3.38
CA ALA A 143 -9.38 -23.98 4.23
C ALA A 143 -8.28 -24.87 4.85
N PRO A 144 -7.37 -25.46 4.05
CA PRO A 144 -6.42 -26.45 4.54
C PRO A 144 -5.44 -25.91 5.59
N ALA A 145 -5.09 -24.64 5.54
CA ALA A 145 -4.17 -24.01 6.49
C ALA A 145 -4.65 -24.14 7.95
N ASP A 146 -5.96 -24.16 8.19
CA ASP A 146 -6.53 -24.29 9.54
C ASP A 146 -6.16 -25.64 10.21
N THR A 147 -5.77 -26.65 9.42
CA THR A 147 -5.45 -27.99 9.91
C THR A 147 -4.01 -28.44 9.69
N ILE A 148 -3.36 -27.97 8.59
CA ILE A 148 -2.01 -28.44 8.22
C ILE A 148 -0.90 -27.50 8.67
N TRP A 149 -1.20 -26.22 8.90
CA TRP A 149 -0.22 -25.24 9.41
C TRP A 149 -0.20 -25.26 10.94
N THR A 150 0.51 -26.21 11.51
CA THR A 150 0.46 -26.52 12.95
C THR A 150 1.11 -25.47 13.85
N ASP A 151 2.04 -24.70 13.33
CA ASP A 151 2.73 -23.59 14.00
C ASP A 151 2.26 -22.22 13.52
N ARG A 152 1.03 -22.16 12.98
CA ARG A 152 0.42 -20.94 12.49
C ARG A 152 0.43 -19.84 13.56
N PRO A 153 0.94 -18.63 13.26
CA PRO A 153 0.87 -17.50 14.17
C PRO A 153 -0.57 -17.25 14.64
N ALA A 154 -0.75 -16.90 15.91
CA ALA A 154 -2.07 -16.51 16.42
C ALA A 154 -2.57 -15.24 15.74
N ARG A 155 -3.89 -15.02 15.73
CA ARG A 155 -4.45 -13.73 15.33
C ARG A 155 -3.88 -12.62 16.23
N PRO A 156 -3.68 -11.41 15.67
CA PRO A 156 -3.15 -10.29 16.44
C PRO A 156 -4.15 -9.86 17.53
N MET A 157 -3.63 -9.54 18.71
CA MET A 157 -4.42 -9.14 19.87
C MET A 157 -3.92 -7.81 20.44
N THR A 158 -3.52 -6.88 19.57
CA THR A 158 -3.07 -5.55 19.99
C THR A 158 -4.24 -4.70 20.51
N LYS A 159 -3.96 -3.79 21.44
CA LYS A 159 -5.00 -2.90 21.98
C LYS A 159 -5.40 -1.86 20.94
N ALA A 160 -6.71 -1.68 20.82
CA ALA A 160 -7.28 -0.56 20.11
C ALA A 160 -7.16 0.73 20.95
N PHE A 161 -7.12 1.87 20.30
CA PHE A 161 -7.18 3.19 20.93
C PHE A 161 -7.98 4.18 20.09
N VAL A 162 -8.49 5.22 20.73
CA VAL A 162 -9.25 6.28 20.07
C VAL A 162 -8.30 7.22 19.34
N HIS A 163 -8.53 7.46 18.06
CA HIS A 163 -7.89 8.52 17.30
C HIS A 163 -8.63 9.83 17.55
N ASP A 164 -8.07 10.65 18.42
CA ASP A 164 -8.69 11.89 18.93
C ASP A 164 -9.13 12.80 17.76
N VAL A 165 -10.31 13.42 17.92
CA VAL A 165 -10.90 14.34 16.94
C VAL A 165 -10.00 15.53 16.60
N LYS A 166 -9.11 15.93 17.53
CA LYS A 166 -8.12 16.98 17.26
C LYS A 166 -7.14 16.63 16.13
N TYR A 167 -6.98 15.34 15.81
CA TYR A 167 -6.20 14.82 14.67
C TYR A 167 -7.11 14.37 13.52
N ALA A 168 -8.21 13.69 13.84
CA ALA A 168 -9.17 13.19 12.85
C ALA A 168 -9.97 14.32 12.16
N GLY A 169 -10.17 15.44 12.85
CA GLY A 169 -10.85 16.64 12.34
C GLY A 169 -12.37 16.50 12.16
N GLU A 170 -12.93 15.31 12.45
CA GLU A 170 -14.38 15.04 12.31
C GLU A 170 -14.83 14.00 13.34
N GLU A 171 -15.96 14.26 14.00
CA GLU A 171 -16.58 13.36 14.96
C GLU A 171 -17.15 12.11 14.29
N VAL A 172 -17.13 10.98 15.01
CA VAL A 172 -17.63 9.68 14.52
C VAL A 172 -19.10 9.76 14.10
N ALA A 173 -19.94 10.44 14.87
CA ALA A 173 -21.37 10.59 14.53
C ALA A 173 -21.56 11.26 13.16
N SER A 174 -20.77 12.29 12.85
CA SER A 174 -20.79 12.96 11.55
C SER A 174 -20.37 12.04 10.41
N LYS A 175 -19.28 11.27 10.61
CA LYS A 175 -18.79 10.30 9.61
C LYS A 175 -19.83 9.21 9.33
N ILE A 176 -20.42 8.61 10.36
CA ILE A 176 -21.48 7.60 10.23
C ILE A 176 -22.66 8.17 9.46
N GLU A 177 -23.10 9.40 9.77
CA GLU A 177 -24.20 10.05 9.06
C GLU A 177 -23.90 10.24 7.57
N ARG A 178 -22.69 10.69 7.23
CA ARG A 178 -22.26 10.85 5.82
C ARG A 178 -22.21 9.51 5.09
N VAL A 179 -21.71 8.46 5.75
CA VAL A 179 -21.66 7.10 5.18
C VAL A 179 -23.06 6.60 4.92
N LEU A 180 -23.96 6.65 5.91
CA LEU A 180 -25.33 6.17 5.76
C LEU A 180 -26.11 6.96 4.72
N SER A 181 -25.97 8.29 4.67
CA SER A 181 -26.59 9.11 3.63
C SER A 181 -26.12 8.74 2.22
N ALA A 182 -24.82 8.39 2.06
CA ALA A 182 -24.29 7.91 0.79
C ALA A 182 -24.80 6.50 0.44
N VAL A 183 -24.95 5.62 1.42
CA VAL A 183 -25.53 4.27 1.27
C VAL A 183 -27.01 4.36 0.82
N GLU A 184 -27.80 5.22 1.44
CA GLU A 184 -29.19 5.47 1.06
C GLU A 184 -29.32 6.02 -0.37
N ALA A 185 -28.41 6.91 -0.77
CA ALA A 185 -28.35 7.43 -2.14
C ALA A 185 -28.03 6.35 -3.18
N MET A 186 -27.39 5.25 -2.77
CA MET A 186 -27.12 4.06 -3.59
C MET A 186 -28.29 3.03 -3.56
N GLY A 187 -29.39 3.33 -2.84
CA GLY A 187 -30.59 2.48 -2.76
C GLY A 187 -30.47 1.34 -1.75
N ALA A 188 -29.63 1.47 -0.72
CA ALA A 188 -29.49 0.48 0.34
C ALA A 188 -29.86 1.07 1.71
N ASP A 189 -30.30 0.21 2.64
CA ASP A 189 -30.66 0.53 4.01
C ASP A 189 -29.46 0.39 4.96
N ALA A 190 -28.49 -0.41 4.58
CA ALA A 190 -27.31 -0.76 5.39
C ALA A 190 -26.09 -0.99 4.53
N ILE A 191 -24.92 -1.00 5.16
CA ILE A 191 -23.64 -1.39 4.54
C ILE A 191 -22.90 -2.38 5.45
N PHE A 192 -22.26 -3.38 4.83
CA PHE A 192 -21.30 -4.23 5.52
C PHE A 192 -19.88 -3.90 5.03
N ILE A 193 -19.00 -3.52 5.95
CA ILE A 193 -17.65 -3.02 5.70
C ILE A 193 -16.64 -4.02 6.27
N PRO A 194 -15.90 -4.76 5.43
CA PRO A 194 -14.78 -5.60 5.87
C PRO A 194 -13.44 -4.87 5.83
N ALA A 195 -13.30 -3.79 5.06
CA ALA A 195 -12.03 -3.08 4.87
C ALA A 195 -11.59 -2.37 6.15
N LEU A 196 -10.42 -2.77 6.69
CA LEU A 196 -9.95 -2.34 8.02
C LEU A 196 -9.69 -0.82 8.10
N ASP A 197 -9.17 -0.23 7.03
CA ASP A 197 -8.91 1.21 6.93
C ASP A 197 -10.20 2.04 6.89
N GLU A 198 -11.25 1.53 6.24
CA GLU A 198 -12.57 2.16 6.21
C GLU A 198 -13.23 2.12 7.58
N ILE A 199 -13.12 1.00 8.30
CA ILE A 199 -13.61 0.86 9.69
C ILE A 199 -12.87 1.82 10.60
N ALA A 200 -11.53 1.83 10.53
CA ALA A 200 -10.68 2.69 11.35
C ALA A 200 -10.96 4.18 11.13
N TRP A 201 -11.21 4.59 9.86
CA TRP A 201 -11.59 5.96 9.54
C TRP A 201 -12.99 6.30 10.06
N THR A 202 -13.96 5.42 9.81
CA THR A 202 -15.37 5.66 10.17
C THR A 202 -15.56 5.81 11.68
N LEU A 203 -14.87 4.98 12.47
CA LEU A 203 -15.03 4.93 13.92
C LEU A 203 -13.98 5.74 14.70
N ASN A 204 -13.02 6.39 14.05
CA ASN A 204 -11.87 7.03 14.71
C ASN A 204 -11.16 6.09 15.70
N VAL A 205 -10.95 4.83 15.32
CA VAL A 205 -10.26 3.83 16.12
C VAL A 205 -9.01 3.36 15.38
N ARG A 206 -7.92 3.19 16.09
CA ARG A 206 -6.65 2.68 15.57
C ARG A 206 -6.16 1.52 16.45
N GLY A 207 -5.22 0.74 15.91
CA GLY A 207 -4.55 -0.37 16.61
C GLY A 207 -3.23 -0.68 15.93
N ALA A 208 -2.66 -1.85 16.20
CA ALA A 208 -1.40 -2.30 15.61
C ALA A 208 -1.50 -3.78 15.17
N ASP A 209 -2.66 -4.21 14.72
CA ASP A 209 -2.87 -5.59 14.28
C ASP A 209 -2.20 -5.90 12.94
N VAL A 210 -1.96 -4.88 12.13
CA VAL A 210 -1.29 -4.98 10.83
C VAL A 210 -0.01 -4.18 10.89
N GLU A 211 1.09 -4.81 10.48
CA GLU A 211 2.40 -4.17 10.46
C GLU A 211 2.36 -2.87 9.65
N CYS A 212 2.99 -1.82 10.13
CA CYS A 212 3.05 -0.48 9.54
C CYS A 212 1.69 0.22 9.33
N ASN A 213 0.57 -0.44 9.57
CA ASN A 213 -0.76 0.10 9.39
C ASN A 213 -1.51 0.16 10.73
N PRO A 214 -1.96 1.33 11.18
CA PRO A 214 -2.59 1.49 12.49
C PRO A 214 -4.05 1.00 12.49
N LEU A 215 -4.25 -0.30 12.25
CA LEU A 215 -5.53 -0.94 12.03
C LEU A 215 -5.89 -1.95 13.12
N VAL A 216 -7.20 -2.19 13.29
CA VAL A 216 -7.77 -3.23 14.17
C VAL A 216 -8.51 -4.23 13.30
N VAL A 217 -8.16 -5.50 13.41
CA VAL A 217 -8.86 -6.59 12.73
C VAL A 217 -10.28 -6.68 13.28
N SER A 218 -11.26 -6.34 12.42
CA SER A 218 -12.68 -6.22 12.78
C SER A 218 -13.56 -6.19 11.53
N TYR A 219 -14.88 -6.36 11.70
CA TYR A 219 -15.89 -6.10 10.68
C TYR A 219 -16.90 -5.09 11.21
N LEU A 220 -17.49 -4.31 10.32
CA LEU A 220 -18.48 -3.30 10.70
C LEU A 220 -19.76 -3.45 9.87
N TYR A 221 -20.89 -3.52 10.54
CA TYR A 221 -22.21 -3.39 9.95
C TYR A 221 -22.85 -2.07 10.40
N LEU A 222 -23.34 -1.29 9.47
CA LEU A 222 -23.99 -0.01 9.75
C LEU A 222 -25.35 0.09 9.06
N SER A 223 -26.37 0.40 9.85
CA SER A 223 -27.68 0.90 9.40
C SER A 223 -28.11 2.07 10.29
N ARG A 224 -29.29 2.65 10.05
CA ARG A 224 -29.86 3.68 10.93
C ARG A 224 -30.17 3.12 12.32
N ASP A 225 -30.64 1.89 12.38
CA ASP A 225 -31.12 1.26 13.61
C ASP A 225 -30.03 0.46 14.32
N GLU A 226 -29.13 -0.16 13.56
CA GLU A 226 -28.10 -1.06 14.09
C GLU A 226 -26.71 -0.65 13.63
N LYS A 227 -25.77 -0.62 14.56
CA LYS A 227 -24.33 -0.39 14.33
C LYS A 227 -23.56 -1.42 15.12
N VAL A 228 -22.93 -2.35 14.44
CA VAL A 228 -22.28 -3.50 15.07
C VAL A 228 -20.83 -3.62 14.62
N LEU A 229 -19.90 -3.58 15.59
CA LEU A 229 -18.49 -3.85 15.38
C LEU A 229 -18.17 -5.26 15.87
N PHE A 230 -17.72 -6.13 14.97
CA PHE A 230 -17.23 -7.47 15.28
C PHE A 230 -15.73 -7.42 15.53
N VAL A 231 -15.31 -7.63 16.77
CA VAL A 231 -13.92 -7.49 17.20
C VAL A 231 -13.65 -8.40 18.40
N ASP A 232 -12.41 -8.84 18.57
CA ASP A 232 -12.00 -9.59 19.76
C ASP A 232 -12.05 -8.66 20.99
N ALA A 233 -12.84 -9.01 21.99
CA ALA A 233 -13.12 -8.17 23.16
C ALA A 233 -11.87 -7.75 23.95
N GLU A 234 -10.82 -8.59 23.93
CA GLU A 234 -9.55 -8.28 24.59
C GLU A 234 -8.84 -7.05 24.02
N LYS A 235 -9.15 -6.65 22.78
CA LYS A 235 -8.58 -5.45 22.14
C LYS A 235 -9.19 -4.15 22.67
N ILE A 236 -10.40 -4.21 23.21
CA ILE A 236 -11.21 -3.05 23.56
C ILE A 236 -11.09 -2.78 25.06
N ASP A 237 -10.53 -1.63 25.41
CA ASP A 237 -10.51 -1.14 26.77
C ASP A 237 -11.74 -0.27 27.10
N ALA A 238 -11.81 0.27 28.33
CA ALA A 238 -12.95 1.06 28.78
C ALA A 238 -13.10 2.39 28.00
N GLU A 239 -12.01 2.98 27.55
CA GLU A 239 -12.02 4.23 26.78
C GLU A 239 -12.60 4.00 25.38
N VAL A 240 -12.09 3.01 24.66
CA VAL A 240 -12.60 2.64 23.32
C VAL A 240 -14.04 2.17 23.41
N ALA A 241 -14.42 1.38 24.43
CA ALA A 241 -15.79 0.95 24.65
C ALA A 241 -16.75 2.14 24.88
N ALA A 242 -16.35 3.10 25.71
CA ALA A 242 -17.15 4.31 25.96
C ALA A 242 -17.29 5.16 24.70
N HIS A 243 -16.21 5.31 23.91
CA HIS A 243 -16.20 6.03 22.63
C HIS A 243 -17.20 5.40 21.64
N LEU A 244 -17.14 4.10 21.41
CA LEU A 244 -18.03 3.38 20.50
C LEU A 244 -19.50 3.40 20.99
N ASN A 245 -19.74 3.19 22.29
CA ASN A 245 -21.07 3.26 22.88
C ASN A 245 -21.71 4.66 22.76
N SER A 246 -20.90 5.74 22.78
CA SER A 246 -21.38 7.12 22.65
C SER A 246 -22.09 7.40 21.32
N VAL A 247 -21.80 6.62 20.28
CA VAL A 247 -22.41 6.69 18.96
C VAL A 247 -23.32 5.49 18.64
N GLY A 248 -23.60 4.65 19.65
CA GLY A 248 -24.52 3.53 19.54
C GLY A 248 -23.94 2.30 18.83
N VAL A 249 -22.62 2.14 18.79
CA VAL A 249 -21.97 0.94 18.22
C VAL A 249 -21.94 -0.16 19.26
N GLU A 250 -22.60 -1.28 18.95
CA GLU A 250 -22.57 -2.51 19.74
C GLU A 250 -21.34 -3.36 19.39
N LEU A 251 -20.72 -3.99 20.39
CA LEU A 251 -19.57 -4.89 20.21
C LEU A 251 -20.04 -6.35 20.21
N LYS A 252 -19.55 -7.12 19.22
CA LYS A 252 -19.76 -8.58 19.14
C LYS A 252 -18.43 -9.30 18.87
N PRO A 253 -18.31 -10.58 19.26
CA PRO A 253 -17.11 -11.37 18.96
C PRO A 253 -16.82 -11.42 17.45
N TYR A 254 -15.54 -11.29 17.08
CA TYR A 254 -15.10 -11.29 15.69
C TYR A 254 -15.63 -12.52 14.91
N ASP A 255 -15.56 -13.71 15.50
CA ASP A 255 -15.97 -14.96 14.84
C ASP A 255 -17.49 -15.12 14.70
N ASP A 256 -18.29 -14.29 15.34
CA ASP A 256 -19.76 -14.35 15.23
C ASP A 256 -20.30 -13.67 13.97
N VAL A 257 -19.48 -12.97 13.19
CA VAL A 257 -19.90 -12.14 12.04
C VAL A 257 -20.77 -12.92 11.03
N GLN A 258 -20.31 -14.08 10.56
CA GLN A 258 -21.04 -14.87 9.57
C GLN A 258 -22.41 -15.35 10.11
N LYS A 259 -22.43 -15.83 11.33
CA LYS A 259 -23.65 -16.30 12.01
C LYS A 259 -24.64 -15.16 12.23
N TRP A 260 -24.11 -13.98 12.61
CA TRP A 260 -24.94 -12.80 12.85
C TRP A 260 -25.53 -12.27 11.54
N LEU A 261 -24.74 -12.14 10.48
CA LEU A 261 -25.22 -11.73 9.16
C LEU A 261 -26.35 -12.63 8.63
N ASN A 262 -26.25 -13.94 8.90
CA ASN A 262 -27.28 -14.90 8.48
C ASN A 262 -28.58 -14.82 9.31
N LYS A 263 -28.49 -14.51 10.60
CA LYS A 263 -29.63 -14.65 11.52
C LYS A 263 -30.29 -13.35 11.91
N GLU A 264 -29.51 -12.28 12.06
CA GLU A 264 -30.00 -11.04 12.65
C GLU A 264 -30.34 -10.00 11.58
N VAL A 265 -29.70 -10.04 10.41
CA VAL A 265 -30.05 -9.12 9.32
C VAL A 265 -31.41 -9.50 8.73
N SER A 266 -32.37 -8.59 8.83
CA SER A 266 -33.74 -8.82 8.35
C SER A 266 -33.76 -9.11 6.84
N MET A 267 -34.55 -10.09 6.40
CA MET A 267 -34.74 -10.41 4.98
C MET A 267 -35.30 -9.23 4.16
N GLY A 268 -35.95 -8.25 4.82
CA GLY A 268 -36.46 -7.05 4.17
C GLY A 268 -35.44 -5.91 4.02
N THR A 269 -34.25 -6.04 4.62
CA THR A 269 -33.17 -5.04 4.54
C THR A 269 -32.43 -5.16 3.22
N THR A 270 -32.08 -4.04 2.60
CA THR A 270 -31.18 -3.98 1.46
C THR A 270 -29.78 -3.58 1.92
N VAL A 271 -28.78 -4.46 1.75
CA VAL A 271 -27.41 -4.25 2.21
C VAL A 271 -26.49 -3.93 1.03
N LEU A 272 -25.75 -2.82 1.13
CA LEU A 272 -24.68 -2.48 0.20
C LEU A 272 -23.46 -3.33 0.50
N LEU A 273 -22.94 -4.00 -0.52
CA LEU A 273 -21.71 -4.80 -0.49
C LEU A 273 -20.75 -4.29 -1.56
N ASP A 274 -19.52 -3.95 -1.17
CA ASP A 274 -18.46 -3.76 -2.15
C ASP A 274 -17.96 -5.13 -2.64
N PRO A 275 -18.23 -5.50 -3.90
CA PRO A 275 -17.94 -6.84 -4.38
C PRO A 275 -16.43 -7.13 -4.54
N ASN A 276 -15.58 -6.11 -4.47
CA ASN A 276 -14.12 -6.27 -4.46
C ASN A 276 -13.54 -6.44 -3.04
N LYS A 277 -14.32 -6.10 -2.00
CA LYS A 277 -13.88 -6.11 -0.59
C LYS A 277 -14.54 -7.20 0.24
N VAL A 278 -15.84 -7.40 0.06
CA VAL A 278 -16.59 -8.41 0.82
C VAL A 278 -16.24 -9.81 0.32
N SER A 279 -15.89 -10.72 1.25
CA SER A 279 -15.60 -12.11 0.92
C SER A 279 -16.87 -12.85 0.50
N ASP A 280 -16.70 -13.82 -0.44
CA ASP A 280 -17.79 -14.62 -0.97
C ASP A 280 -18.60 -15.33 0.12
N ILE A 281 -17.92 -15.90 1.11
CA ILE A 281 -18.56 -16.64 2.19
C ILE A 281 -19.46 -15.75 3.07
N LEU A 282 -19.07 -14.51 3.33
CA LEU A 282 -19.89 -13.56 4.11
C LEU A 282 -21.03 -13.00 3.27
N ALA A 283 -20.81 -12.78 1.97
CA ALA A 283 -21.88 -12.38 1.05
C ALA A 283 -22.95 -13.46 0.89
N ARG A 284 -22.57 -14.73 0.85
CA ARG A 284 -23.52 -15.89 0.79
C ARG A 284 -24.26 -16.09 2.12
N ALA A 285 -23.67 -15.69 3.25
CA ALA A 285 -24.34 -15.77 4.55
C ALA A 285 -25.53 -14.80 4.69
N LEU A 286 -25.53 -13.69 3.98
CA LEU A 286 -26.65 -12.74 3.97
C LEU A 286 -27.82 -13.30 3.14
N GLU A 287 -28.99 -13.46 3.75
CA GLU A 287 -30.25 -13.91 3.10
C GLU A 287 -31.20 -12.75 2.77
N CYS A 288 -30.69 -11.51 2.75
CA CYS A 288 -31.42 -10.28 2.47
C CYS A 288 -31.22 -9.78 1.04
N TYR A 289 -31.84 -8.66 0.68
CA TYR A 289 -31.57 -7.97 -0.58
C TYR A 289 -30.16 -7.38 -0.58
N LYS A 290 -29.50 -7.40 -1.73
CA LYS A 290 -28.11 -6.92 -1.89
C LYS A 290 -28.01 -5.93 -3.04
N VAL A 291 -27.35 -4.82 -2.78
CA VAL A 291 -26.86 -3.88 -3.80
C VAL A 291 -25.36 -4.03 -3.88
N TYR A 292 -24.84 -4.22 -5.06
CA TYR A 292 -23.39 -4.32 -5.30
C TYR A 292 -22.86 -2.99 -5.82
N GLY A 293 -21.88 -2.42 -5.14
CA GLY A 293 -21.25 -1.16 -5.52
C GLY A 293 -20.02 -0.87 -4.68
N ALA A 294 -19.15 0.01 -5.17
CA ALA A 294 -17.98 0.44 -4.42
C ALA A 294 -18.38 1.11 -3.10
N SER A 295 -17.62 0.84 -2.06
CA SER A 295 -17.86 1.46 -0.75
C SER A 295 -17.81 2.99 -0.84
N PRO A 296 -18.81 3.72 -0.31
CA PRO A 296 -18.77 5.18 -0.26
C PRO A 296 -17.75 5.71 0.75
N VAL A 297 -17.20 4.87 1.63
CA VAL A 297 -16.21 5.29 2.63
C VAL A 297 -14.90 5.66 1.97
N ALA A 298 -14.42 4.89 0.98
CA ALA A 298 -13.16 5.14 0.31
C ALA A 298 -13.05 6.58 -0.27
N PRO A 299 -14.00 7.08 -1.08
CA PRO A 299 -13.94 8.47 -1.57
C PRO A 299 -14.15 9.52 -0.46
N LEU A 300 -14.90 9.20 0.61
CA LEU A 300 -15.09 10.12 1.74
C LEU A 300 -13.80 10.34 2.53
N LYS A 301 -13.03 9.27 2.81
CA LYS A 301 -11.76 9.36 3.53
C LYS A 301 -10.59 9.87 2.67
N ALA A 302 -10.65 9.70 1.35
CA ALA A 302 -9.62 10.20 0.44
C ALA A 302 -9.52 11.73 0.42
N ILE A 303 -10.63 12.43 0.63
CA ILE A 303 -10.68 13.89 0.72
C ILE A 303 -10.40 14.31 2.16
N LYS A 304 -9.17 14.73 2.42
CA LYS A 304 -8.72 15.16 3.75
C LYS A 304 -9.37 16.50 4.13
N ASN A 305 -9.82 16.60 5.40
CA ASN A 305 -10.32 17.88 5.94
C ASN A 305 -9.14 18.80 6.32
N GLU A 306 -9.43 20.06 6.67
CA GLU A 306 -8.45 21.07 7.02
C GLU A 306 -7.49 20.64 8.16
N VAL A 307 -8.02 19.94 9.18
CA VAL A 307 -7.23 19.47 10.33
C VAL A 307 -6.24 18.39 9.87
N GLN A 308 -6.70 17.46 9.03
CA GLN A 308 -5.87 16.40 8.47
C GLN A 308 -4.79 16.94 7.54
N ILE A 309 -5.13 17.93 6.70
CA ILE A 309 -4.18 18.59 5.80
C ILE A 309 -3.07 19.28 6.60
N GLU A 310 -3.45 20.08 7.62
CA GLU A 310 -2.47 20.78 8.45
C GLU A 310 -1.64 19.81 9.29
N GLY A 311 -2.25 18.75 9.82
CA GLY A 311 -1.55 17.66 10.50
C GLY A 311 -0.50 17.02 9.61
N THR A 312 -0.86 16.70 8.36
CA THR A 312 0.07 16.11 7.39
C THR A 312 1.23 17.05 7.07
N ARG A 313 0.98 18.36 6.88
CA ARG A 313 2.06 19.35 6.69
C ARG A 313 3.05 19.35 7.85
N LYS A 314 2.56 19.23 9.09
CA LYS A 314 3.40 19.15 10.28
C LYS A 314 4.13 17.82 10.42
N ALA A 315 3.50 16.72 10.01
CA ALA A 315 4.17 15.43 9.94
C ALA A 315 5.36 15.49 8.96
N MET A 316 5.19 16.12 7.79
CA MET A 316 6.28 16.30 6.80
C MET A 316 7.43 17.14 7.32
N GLU A 317 7.17 18.17 8.14
CA GLU A 317 8.23 18.96 8.78
C GLU A 317 9.06 18.12 9.76
N ARG A 318 8.40 17.32 10.60
CA ARG A 318 9.07 16.44 11.57
C ARG A 318 9.84 15.32 10.87
N ASP A 319 9.24 14.72 9.86
CA ASP A 319 9.84 13.64 9.08
C ASP A 319 11.05 14.16 8.28
N GLY A 320 10.93 15.32 7.65
CA GLY A 320 12.04 15.97 6.94
C GLY A 320 13.23 16.26 7.85
N ALA A 321 12.98 16.69 9.09
CA ALA A 321 14.04 16.89 10.08
C ALA A 321 14.70 15.55 10.52
N ALA A 322 13.91 14.48 10.65
CA ALA A 322 14.44 13.14 10.93
C ALA A 322 15.32 12.65 9.78
N LEU A 323 14.91 12.89 8.53
CA LEU A 323 15.70 12.54 7.35
C LEU A 323 17.00 13.33 7.23
N VAL A 324 17.04 14.61 7.64
CA VAL A 324 18.29 15.37 7.72
C VAL A 324 19.29 14.67 8.65
N ARG A 325 18.86 14.21 9.82
CA ARG A 325 19.69 13.46 10.77
C ARG A 325 20.16 12.13 10.21
N LEU A 326 19.26 11.41 9.55
CA LEU A 326 19.57 10.14 8.91
C LEU A 326 20.65 10.31 7.85
N TRP A 327 20.48 11.25 6.91
CA TRP A 327 21.42 11.44 5.82
C TRP A 327 22.77 11.98 6.26
N GLN A 328 22.83 12.86 7.26
CA GLN A 328 24.09 13.24 7.89
C GLN A 328 24.83 12.03 8.45
N TRP A 329 24.11 11.13 9.13
CA TRP A 329 24.71 9.93 9.68
C TRP A 329 25.20 8.98 8.59
N ILE A 330 24.41 8.77 7.52
CA ILE A 330 24.82 7.93 6.37
C ILE A 330 26.10 8.47 5.73
N GLU A 331 26.16 9.76 5.43
CA GLU A 331 27.34 10.40 4.81
C GLU A 331 28.60 10.29 5.69
N LYS A 332 28.43 10.33 6.99
CA LYS A 332 29.54 10.17 7.95
C LYS A 332 30.00 8.71 8.05
N MET A 333 29.07 7.76 8.00
CA MET A 333 29.37 6.35 8.29
C MET A 333 29.68 5.52 7.04
N ALA A 334 29.07 5.80 5.90
CA ALA A 334 29.32 5.03 4.67
C ALA A 334 30.81 4.96 4.29
N PRO A 335 31.61 6.04 4.39
CA PRO A 335 33.05 5.96 4.10
C PRO A 335 33.84 5.02 5.03
N THR A 336 33.30 4.65 6.18
CA THR A 336 33.95 3.74 7.12
C THR A 336 33.83 2.27 6.71
N GLY A 337 32.86 1.93 5.85
CA GLY A 337 32.55 0.54 5.48
C GLY A 337 32.05 -0.33 6.63
N THR A 338 31.43 0.29 7.66
CA THR A 338 30.96 -0.41 8.87
C THR A 338 29.45 -0.50 9.00
N ILE A 339 28.68 0.13 8.10
CA ILE A 339 27.22 0.11 8.11
C ILE A 339 26.70 -0.59 6.84
N ASN A 340 25.53 -1.20 6.96
CA ASN A 340 24.83 -1.87 5.88
C ASN A 340 23.40 -1.28 5.70
N GLU A 341 22.63 -1.83 4.76
CA GLU A 341 21.28 -1.38 4.42
C GLU A 341 20.30 -1.53 5.60
N MET A 342 20.46 -2.53 6.47
CA MET A 342 19.63 -2.72 7.67
C MET A 342 19.91 -1.66 8.73
N ASP A 343 21.21 -1.29 8.92
CA ASP A 343 21.59 -0.22 9.85
C ASP A 343 20.96 1.13 9.45
N VAL A 344 20.76 1.35 8.14
CA VAL A 344 20.07 2.57 7.63
C VAL A 344 18.60 2.57 8.07
N ALA A 345 17.91 1.42 7.99
CA ALA A 345 16.52 1.29 8.43
C ALA A 345 16.38 1.50 9.95
N GLU A 346 17.26 0.86 10.75
CA GLU A 346 17.27 1.04 12.20
C GLU A 346 17.52 2.52 12.59
N LYS A 347 18.44 3.17 11.90
CA LYS A 347 18.76 4.59 12.14
C LYS A 347 17.62 5.52 11.76
N ALA A 348 16.84 5.21 10.73
CA ALA A 348 15.65 5.97 10.36
C ALA A 348 14.60 5.96 11.49
N ILE A 349 14.33 4.77 12.06
CA ILE A 349 13.43 4.61 13.20
C ILE A 349 13.93 5.43 14.40
N GLU A 350 15.22 5.37 14.72
CA GLU A 350 15.83 6.17 15.80
C GLU A 350 15.61 7.67 15.57
N CYS A 351 15.86 8.16 14.35
CA CYS A 351 15.69 9.57 14.02
C CYS A 351 14.24 10.06 14.10
N ARG A 352 13.27 9.24 13.68
CA ARG A 352 11.84 9.53 13.76
C ARG A 352 11.30 9.46 15.17
N SER A 353 11.82 8.55 16.00
CA SER A 353 11.42 8.34 17.40
C SER A 353 11.71 9.51 18.32
N VAL A 354 12.44 10.52 17.87
CA VAL A 354 12.61 11.81 18.59
C VAL A 354 11.26 12.55 18.72
N SER A 355 10.33 12.33 17.78
CA SER A 355 9.01 12.94 17.82
C SER A 355 8.04 12.13 18.69
N ASP A 356 7.37 12.79 19.63
CA ASP A 356 6.30 12.22 20.45
C ASP A 356 5.03 11.88 19.63
N MET A 357 4.92 12.38 18.39
CA MET A 357 3.84 12.09 17.47
C MET A 357 4.06 10.79 16.67
N TYR A 358 5.28 10.29 16.58
CA TYR A 358 5.65 9.10 15.83
C TYR A 358 5.07 7.82 16.46
N ARG A 359 4.58 6.91 15.61
CA ARG A 359 3.93 5.65 16.01
C ARG A 359 4.47 4.41 15.31
N GLY A 360 5.48 4.55 14.49
CA GLY A 360 6.10 3.46 13.72
C GLY A 360 6.28 3.83 12.26
N GLU A 361 6.90 2.96 11.50
CA GLU A 361 7.05 3.13 10.04
C GLU A 361 5.70 3.00 9.33
N SER A 362 5.53 3.69 8.20
CA SER A 362 4.32 3.58 7.36
C SER A 362 4.36 2.37 6.42
N PHE A 363 5.56 1.84 6.17
CA PHE A 363 5.84 0.57 5.46
C PHE A 363 7.27 0.12 5.77
N GLY A 364 7.61 -1.12 5.38
CA GLY A 364 8.97 -1.63 5.52
C GLY A 364 9.96 -0.82 4.68
N MET A 365 10.92 -0.15 5.31
CA MET A 365 11.88 0.69 4.64
C MET A 365 12.66 -0.05 3.55
N ILE A 366 12.82 0.57 2.39
CA ILE A 366 13.67 0.12 1.31
C ILE A 366 14.97 0.94 1.36
N ALA A 367 16.08 0.29 1.65
CA ALA A 367 17.42 0.87 1.56
C ALA A 367 18.21 0.05 0.53
N GLY A 368 18.17 0.46 -0.74
CA GLY A 368 18.77 -0.27 -1.85
C GLY A 368 20.10 0.35 -2.31
N TYR A 369 21.21 -0.26 -1.93
CA TYR A 369 22.55 0.18 -2.31
C TYR A 369 22.97 -0.44 -3.64
N LYS A 370 23.41 0.38 -4.60
CA LYS A 370 23.84 -0.07 -5.94
C LYS A 370 22.78 -0.96 -6.62
N GLY A 371 23.13 -2.20 -6.97
CA GLY A 371 22.26 -3.15 -7.65
C GLY A 371 20.96 -3.47 -6.90
N HIS A 372 20.95 -3.43 -5.57
CA HIS A 372 19.73 -3.62 -4.77
C HIS A 372 18.70 -2.51 -4.99
N GLY A 373 19.13 -1.29 -5.30
CA GLY A 373 18.21 -0.20 -5.68
C GLY A 373 17.39 -0.50 -6.94
N ALA A 374 17.84 -1.45 -7.78
CA ALA A 374 17.07 -1.88 -8.96
C ALA A 374 15.95 -2.88 -8.65
N ILE A 375 15.87 -3.39 -7.43
CA ILE A 375 14.77 -4.22 -6.93
C ILE A 375 13.76 -3.28 -6.29
N VAL A 376 12.65 -3.01 -6.98
CA VAL A 376 11.70 -1.92 -6.66
C VAL A 376 11.22 -1.96 -5.22
N HIS A 377 10.89 -3.15 -4.69
CA HIS A 377 10.49 -3.39 -3.31
C HIS A 377 11.53 -4.25 -2.58
N TYR A 378 12.81 -3.82 -2.64
CA TYR A 378 13.89 -4.51 -1.95
C TYR A 378 13.66 -4.52 -0.44
N SER A 379 13.84 -5.68 0.17
CA SER A 379 13.85 -5.84 1.62
C SER A 379 15.19 -6.45 2.05
N ALA A 380 15.99 -5.68 2.76
CA ALA A 380 17.27 -6.15 3.26
C ALA A 380 17.10 -7.24 4.33
N SER A 381 17.93 -8.28 4.26
CA SER A 381 18.01 -9.32 5.28
C SER A 381 19.47 -9.47 5.75
N PRO A 382 19.74 -10.17 6.86
CA PRO A 382 21.11 -10.42 7.30
C PRO A 382 21.99 -11.10 6.24
N GLU A 383 21.37 -11.88 5.34
CA GLU A 383 22.06 -12.61 4.28
C GLU A 383 22.28 -11.77 3.02
N SER A 384 21.38 -10.81 2.74
CA SER A 384 21.40 -10.01 1.51
C SER A 384 21.97 -8.61 1.67
N ALA A 385 21.93 -8.03 2.89
CA ALA A 385 22.28 -6.65 3.13
C ALA A 385 23.73 -6.31 2.70
N SER A 386 23.85 -5.29 1.84
CA SER A 386 25.14 -4.79 1.36
C SER A 386 25.76 -3.77 2.32
N ILE A 387 27.09 -3.84 2.50
CA ILE A 387 27.85 -2.83 3.24
C ILE A 387 27.98 -1.57 2.38
N LEU A 388 27.63 -0.41 2.94
CA LEU A 388 27.73 0.87 2.30
C LEU A 388 29.19 1.37 2.28
N ASN A 389 29.58 1.98 1.15
CA ASN A 389 30.87 2.62 0.96
C ASN A 389 30.71 4.00 0.33
N ALA A 390 31.78 4.80 0.28
CA ALA A 390 31.79 6.14 -0.34
C ALA A 390 31.79 6.08 -1.88
N GLU A 391 30.89 5.29 -2.47
CA GLU A 391 30.73 5.15 -3.93
C GLU A 391 29.33 4.66 -4.29
N GLY A 392 28.89 4.95 -5.52
CA GLY A 392 27.62 4.47 -6.07
C GLY A 392 26.39 5.20 -5.50
N LEU A 393 25.22 4.68 -5.80
CA LEU A 393 23.93 5.23 -5.42
C LEU A 393 23.30 4.44 -4.26
N LEU A 394 22.64 5.16 -3.37
CA LEU A 394 21.75 4.62 -2.35
C LEU A 394 20.35 5.15 -2.59
N LEU A 395 19.41 4.26 -2.88
CA LEU A 395 17.99 4.54 -2.92
C LEU A 395 17.42 4.27 -1.53
N VAL A 396 16.79 5.27 -0.93
CA VAL A 396 16.08 5.15 0.35
C VAL A 396 14.64 5.56 0.13
N ASP A 397 13.74 4.59 0.36
CA ASP A 397 12.30 4.76 0.32
C ASP A 397 11.73 4.39 1.69
N CYS A 398 11.09 5.36 2.35
CA CYS A 398 10.68 5.24 3.73
C CYS A 398 9.59 6.25 4.12
N GLY A 399 8.87 5.92 5.16
CA GLY A 399 7.85 6.81 5.70
C GLY A 399 7.52 6.49 7.14
N GLY A 400 6.79 7.35 7.81
CA GLY A 400 6.39 7.19 9.20
C GLY A 400 4.90 7.42 9.43
N GLN A 401 4.35 6.68 10.36
CA GLN A 401 3.03 6.91 10.93
C GLN A 401 3.14 7.92 12.08
N TYR A 402 2.47 9.05 11.93
CA TYR A 402 2.32 10.07 12.96
C TYR A 402 0.84 10.18 13.34
N LEU A 403 0.52 10.54 14.59
CA LEU A 403 -0.89 10.71 15.02
C LEU A 403 -1.68 11.68 14.14
N ASP A 404 -0.99 12.60 13.48
CA ASP A 404 -1.56 13.64 12.63
C ASP A 404 -1.16 13.53 11.15
N GLY A 405 -0.71 12.37 10.68
CA GLY A 405 -0.41 12.13 9.27
C GLY A 405 0.38 10.86 9.00
N THR A 406 0.45 10.49 7.74
CA THR A 406 1.30 9.41 7.22
C THR A 406 2.27 10.03 6.23
N THR A 407 3.57 9.70 6.33
CA THR A 407 4.59 10.17 5.40
C THR A 407 5.08 9.05 4.49
N ASP A 408 5.54 9.45 3.33
CA ASP A 408 6.11 8.61 2.29
C ASP A 408 7.08 9.44 1.46
N ILE A 409 8.30 8.94 1.26
CA ILE A 409 9.34 9.63 0.50
C ILE A 409 10.37 8.65 -0.03
N THR A 410 10.71 8.79 -1.30
CA THR A 410 11.93 8.20 -1.84
C THR A 410 12.95 9.28 -2.22
N ARG A 411 14.21 9.03 -1.85
CA ARG A 411 15.37 9.75 -2.39
C ARG A 411 16.44 8.77 -2.83
N THR A 412 17.00 9.04 -4.01
CA THR A 412 18.25 8.42 -4.46
C THR A 412 19.36 9.44 -4.33
N MET A 413 20.41 9.10 -3.62
CA MET A 413 21.56 9.98 -3.36
C MET A 413 22.88 9.28 -3.67
N SER A 414 23.86 10.06 -4.10
CA SER A 414 25.22 9.57 -4.36
C SER A 414 26.03 9.50 -3.07
N LEU A 415 26.64 8.35 -2.80
CA LEU A 415 27.58 8.18 -1.68
C LEU A 415 29.04 8.53 -2.07
N GLY A 416 29.27 8.91 -3.32
CA GLY A 416 30.58 9.29 -3.85
C GLY A 416 30.44 10.16 -5.10
N ASN A 417 31.36 10.03 -6.03
CA ASN A 417 31.31 10.76 -7.29
C ASN A 417 30.45 10.00 -8.31
N PRO A 418 29.26 10.51 -8.67
CA PRO A 418 28.39 9.83 -9.62
C PRO A 418 28.97 9.86 -11.03
N THR A 419 28.72 8.78 -11.77
CA THR A 419 29.05 8.65 -13.19
C THR A 419 28.15 9.55 -14.05
N ALA A 420 28.55 9.79 -15.30
CA ALA A 420 27.71 10.54 -16.25
C ALA A 420 26.37 9.82 -16.52
N SER A 421 26.36 8.48 -16.56
CA SER A 421 25.13 7.69 -16.73
C SER A 421 24.18 7.84 -15.54
N GLU A 422 24.68 7.79 -14.31
CA GLU A 422 23.88 7.99 -13.11
C GLU A 422 23.24 9.38 -13.05
N LYS A 423 24.01 10.43 -13.40
CA LYS A 423 23.49 11.81 -13.49
C LYS A 423 22.43 11.95 -14.56
N HIS A 424 22.67 11.40 -15.73
CA HIS A 424 21.73 11.42 -16.83
C HIS A 424 20.40 10.76 -16.44
N ASP A 425 20.45 9.54 -15.95
CA ASP A 425 19.27 8.75 -15.58
C ASP A 425 18.51 9.40 -14.41
N TYR A 426 19.23 9.89 -13.39
CA TYR A 426 18.62 10.63 -12.29
C TYR A 426 17.86 11.87 -12.79
N THR A 427 18.47 12.60 -13.73
CA THR A 427 17.86 13.83 -14.26
C THR A 427 16.63 13.52 -15.10
N LEU A 428 16.60 12.40 -15.85
CA LEU A 428 15.38 11.96 -16.55
C LEU A 428 14.22 11.68 -15.59
N VAL A 429 14.50 10.97 -14.49
CA VAL A 429 13.49 10.71 -13.45
C VAL A 429 13.03 12.01 -12.80
N LEU A 430 13.98 12.89 -12.45
CA LEU A 430 13.67 14.18 -11.84
C LEU A 430 12.79 15.05 -12.75
N LYS A 431 13.05 15.09 -14.07
CA LYS A 431 12.21 15.83 -15.03
C LYS A 431 10.76 15.34 -15.03
N GLY A 432 10.55 14.03 -15.00
CA GLY A 432 9.21 13.44 -14.88
C GLY A 432 8.51 13.81 -13.58
N HIS A 433 9.24 13.72 -12.47
CA HIS A 433 8.78 14.14 -11.14
C HIS A 433 8.37 15.63 -11.10
N LEU A 434 9.22 16.51 -11.63
CA LEU A 434 8.96 17.94 -11.72
C LEU A 434 7.76 18.25 -12.63
N ALA A 435 7.58 17.51 -13.73
CA ALA A 435 6.47 17.70 -14.66
C ALA A 435 5.10 17.44 -13.99
N ILE A 436 4.99 16.37 -13.20
CA ILE A 436 3.79 16.12 -12.36
C ILE A 436 3.63 17.25 -11.33
N GLY A 437 4.68 17.58 -10.58
CA GLY A 437 4.61 18.55 -9.49
C GLY A 437 4.14 19.95 -9.92
N ARG A 438 4.41 20.38 -11.18
CA ARG A 438 3.97 21.67 -11.74
C ARG A 438 2.70 21.60 -12.57
N ALA A 439 2.08 20.41 -12.71
CA ALA A 439 0.91 20.26 -13.56
C ALA A 439 -0.27 21.11 -13.09
N ILE A 440 -0.91 21.81 -14.02
CA ILE A 440 -2.21 22.46 -13.85
C ILE A 440 -3.18 21.75 -14.80
N PHE A 441 -4.31 21.30 -14.27
CA PHE A 441 -5.25 20.45 -15.01
C PHE A 441 -6.71 20.80 -14.67
N PRO A 442 -7.66 20.61 -15.61
CA PRO A 442 -9.07 20.91 -15.36
C PRO A 442 -9.68 19.97 -14.32
N VAL A 443 -10.70 20.45 -13.59
CA VAL A 443 -11.54 19.60 -12.73
C VAL A 443 -12.10 18.44 -13.57
N GLY A 444 -12.12 17.24 -12.97
CA GLY A 444 -12.55 16.01 -13.66
C GLY A 444 -11.39 15.21 -14.27
N THR A 445 -10.15 15.70 -14.17
CA THR A 445 -8.96 14.96 -14.62
C THR A 445 -8.72 13.73 -13.74
N ARG A 446 -8.40 12.61 -14.37
CA ARG A 446 -8.00 11.35 -13.73
C ARG A 446 -6.48 11.23 -13.71
N GLY A 447 -5.95 10.47 -12.75
CA GLY A 447 -4.50 10.28 -12.64
C GLY A 447 -3.88 9.60 -13.86
N SER A 448 -4.60 8.69 -14.54
CA SER A 448 -4.14 8.05 -15.80
C SER A 448 -3.84 9.07 -16.91
N GLN A 449 -4.51 10.22 -16.93
CA GLN A 449 -4.25 11.29 -17.89
C GLN A 449 -2.98 12.09 -17.58
N LEU A 450 -2.49 12.06 -16.35
CA LEU A 450 -1.27 12.75 -15.90
C LEU A 450 -0.03 11.87 -15.94
N ASP A 451 -0.18 10.54 -15.83
CA ASP A 451 0.92 9.58 -15.72
C ASP A 451 1.96 9.72 -16.85
N ALA A 452 1.52 9.99 -18.08
CA ALA A 452 2.41 10.19 -19.22
C ALA A 452 3.39 11.37 -19.04
N LEU A 453 3.05 12.39 -18.24
CA LEU A 453 3.94 13.52 -17.93
C LEU A 453 5.19 13.08 -17.19
N ALA A 454 5.07 12.07 -16.33
CA ALA A 454 6.19 11.51 -15.60
C ALA A 454 7.09 10.63 -16.47
N ARG A 455 6.53 9.99 -17.51
CA ARG A 455 7.24 8.98 -18.31
C ARG A 455 7.86 9.52 -19.59
N ILE A 456 7.37 10.62 -20.12
CA ILE A 456 7.70 11.08 -21.47
C ILE A 456 9.20 11.25 -21.72
N TYR A 457 9.96 11.70 -20.73
CA TYR A 457 11.40 11.89 -20.84
C TYR A 457 12.15 10.56 -20.96
N GLN A 458 11.73 9.53 -20.26
CA GLN A 458 12.27 8.17 -20.36
C GLN A 458 11.84 7.49 -21.67
N TRP A 459 10.58 7.68 -22.10
CA TRP A 459 10.08 7.09 -23.36
C TRP A 459 10.83 7.60 -24.58
N GLN A 460 11.27 8.87 -24.57
CA GLN A 460 12.10 9.44 -25.65
C GLN A 460 13.43 8.70 -25.80
N GLU A 461 13.89 8.01 -24.76
CA GLU A 461 15.10 7.20 -24.74
C GLU A 461 14.82 5.68 -24.68
N MET A 462 13.58 5.27 -25.00
CA MET A 462 13.14 3.87 -25.01
C MET A 462 13.30 3.18 -23.63
N MET A 463 13.14 3.93 -22.55
CA MET A 463 13.16 3.46 -21.17
C MET A 463 11.80 3.67 -20.53
N THR A 464 11.46 2.85 -19.52
CA THR A 464 10.23 3.00 -18.73
C THR A 464 10.39 2.28 -17.39
N TYR A 465 9.52 2.60 -16.44
CA TYR A 465 9.28 1.82 -15.21
C TYR A 465 7.89 1.17 -15.27
N LEU A 466 7.72 0.05 -14.55
CA LEU A 466 6.53 -0.79 -14.65
C LEU A 466 5.54 -0.61 -13.48
N HIS A 467 5.91 0.10 -12.42
CA HIS A 467 5.00 0.45 -11.32
C HIS A 467 4.18 1.71 -11.63
N GLY A 468 3.20 2.03 -10.78
CA GLY A 468 2.44 3.29 -10.86
C GLY A 468 3.33 4.50 -10.57
N THR A 469 2.97 5.66 -11.12
CA THR A 469 3.65 6.92 -10.80
C THR A 469 3.21 7.49 -9.45
N GLY A 470 2.08 7.02 -8.92
CA GLY A 470 1.59 7.46 -7.62
C GLY A 470 0.32 6.77 -7.18
N HIS A 471 0.12 6.77 -5.88
CA HIS A 471 -1.04 6.22 -5.16
C HIS A 471 -1.60 7.24 -4.17
N GLY A 472 -2.85 7.07 -3.74
CA GLY A 472 -3.40 7.83 -2.62
C GLY A 472 -2.73 7.43 -1.31
N VAL A 473 -2.75 8.35 -0.33
CA VAL A 473 -2.15 8.15 0.99
C VAL A 473 -3.15 8.44 2.09
N GLY A 474 -3.17 7.59 3.11
CA GLY A 474 -4.03 7.72 4.28
C GLY A 474 -3.59 8.84 5.25
N HIS A 475 -4.42 9.08 6.26
CA HIS A 475 -4.08 9.98 7.36
C HIS A 475 -4.03 9.18 8.67
N PHE A 476 -2.83 8.84 9.11
CA PHE A 476 -2.59 7.85 10.15
C PHE A 476 -3.38 6.56 9.87
N LEU A 477 -3.20 6.08 8.62
CA LEU A 477 -3.80 4.88 8.02
C LEU A 477 -2.82 4.27 7.02
N GLY A 478 -3.28 3.44 6.09
CA GLY A 478 -2.43 2.83 5.08
C GLY A 478 -1.67 3.85 4.23
N VAL A 479 -0.38 3.60 3.98
CA VAL A 479 0.42 4.40 3.06
C VAL A 479 -0.15 4.32 1.65
N HIS A 480 -0.58 3.13 1.23
CA HIS A 480 -1.35 2.93 0.00
C HIS A 480 -2.84 3.04 0.29
N GLU A 481 -3.49 4.09 -0.17
CA GLU A 481 -4.91 4.33 0.06
C GLU A 481 -5.60 4.80 -1.22
N GLY A 482 -6.56 3.99 -1.72
CA GLY A 482 -7.42 4.42 -2.82
C GLY A 482 -8.46 5.48 -2.41
N PRO A 483 -9.31 5.90 -3.35
CA PRO A 483 -9.51 5.32 -4.68
C PRO A 483 -8.66 5.92 -5.81
N GLN A 484 -8.03 7.10 -5.61
CA GLN A 484 -7.22 7.77 -6.64
C GLN A 484 -5.81 7.17 -6.75
N ASN A 485 -5.26 7.25 -7.95
CA ASN A 485 -3.86 6.96 -8.24
C ASN A 485 -3.38 7.72 -9.49
N ILE A 486 -2.08 7.71 -9.76
CA ILE A 486 -1.46 8.18 -11.01
C ILE A 486 -0.74 6.96 -11.61
N ARG A 487 -1.28 6.37 -12.68
CA ARG A 487 -0.74 5.17 -13.32
C ARG A 487 -1.27 4.99 -14.74
N LEU A 488 -0.60 4.19 -15.56
CA LEU A 488 -1.00 3.93 -16.96
C LEU A 488 -2.41 3.30 -17.07
N ASN A 489 -2.73 2.37 -16.16
CA ASN A 489 -4.01 1.69 -16.18
C ASN A 489 -5.14 2.69 -15.87
N GLU A 490 -6.25 2.56 -16.58
CA GLU A 490 -7.42 3.41 -16.36
C GLU A 490 -7.98 3.25 -14.94
N ASN A 491 -8.27 4.39 -14.33
CA ASN A 491 -8.99 4.51 -13.07
C ASN A 491 -10.05 5.60 -13.23
N PRO A 492 -11.34 5.31 -13.04
CA PRO A 492 -12.41 6.28 -13.23
C PRO A 492 -12.40 7.40 -12.19
N THR A 493 -11.65 7.27 -11.12
CA THR A 493 -11.59 8.26 -10.04
C THR A 493 -10.90 9.53 -10.50
N THR A 494 -11.61 10.64 -10.43
CA THR A 494 -11.07 11.98 -10.70
C THR A 494 -10.37 12.54 -9.48
N LEU A 495 -9.27 13.27 -9.70
CA LEU A 495 -8.59 14.01 -8.63
C LEU A 495 -9.47 15.16 -8.12
N LYS A 496 -9.51 15.31 -6.79
CA LYS A 496 -10.32 16.33 -6.11
C LYS A 496 -9.47 17.08 -5.07
N PRO A 497 -9.80 18.36 -4.80
CA PRO A 497 -9.16 19.09 -3.70
C PRO A 497 -9.24 18.31 -2.38
N GLY A 498 -8.13 18.26 -1.63
CA GLY A 498 -8.00 17.49 -0.38
C GLY A 498 -7.47 16.07 -0.56
N MET A 499 -7.33 15.57 -1.78
CA MET A 499 -6.68 14.28 -2.03
C MET A 499 -5.15 14.42 -1.96
N ILE A 500 -4.51 13.52 -1.19
CA ILE A 500 -3.06 13.37 -1.11
C ILE A 500 -2.65 12.18 -1.97
N THR A 501 -1.65 12.37 -2.83
CA THR A 501 -1.18 11.35 -3.78
C THR A 501 0.35 11.36 -3.83
N SER A 502 1.01 10.19 -3.96
CA SER A 502 2.45 10.15 -4.24
C SER A 502 2.74 10.57 -5.68
N ASN A 503 3.97 11.04 -5.90
CA ASN A 503 4.55 11.36 -7.22
C ASN A 503 5.96 10.77 -7.22
N GLU A 504 6.10 9.54 -7.73
CA GLU A 504 7.25 8.64 -7.51
C GLU A 504 7.80 7.97 -8.78
N PRO A 505 8.05 8.68 -9.86
CA PRO A 505 8.68 8.07 -11.04
C PRO A 505 10.04 7.45 -10.69
N GLY A 506 10.39 6.36 -11.37
CA GLY A 506 11.65 5.66 -11.16
C GLY A 506 12.31 5.17 -12.44
N LEU A 507 13.54 4.65 -12.32
CA LEU A 507 14.28 3.97 -13.36
C LEU A 507 15.18 2.91 -12.73
N TYR A 508 15.17 1.69 -13.25
CA TYR A 508 15.82 0.54 -12.62
C TYR A 508 16.67 -0.23 -13.62
N LYS A 509 17.98 -0.28 -13.38
CA LYS A 509 18.94 -1.03 -14.17
C LYS A 509 19.46 -2.23 -13.38
N ALA A 510 18.91 -3.40 -13.66
CA ALA A 510 19.21 -4.65 -12.93
C ALA A 510 20.72 -4.87 -12.76
N GLY A 511 21.14 -5.16 -11.51
CA GLY A 511 22.53 -5.38 -11.16
C GLY A 511 23.42 -4.14 -11.14
N GLN A 512 22.87 -2.94 -11.42
CA GLN A 512 23.61 -1.68 -11.44
C GLN A 512 23.11 -0.71 -10.37
N TYR A 513 21.94 -0.11 -10.55
CA TYR A 513 21.31 0.82 -9.61
C TYR A 513 19.82 1.00 -9.91
N GLY A 514 19.10 1.49 -8.92
CA GLY A 514 17.76 2.04 -9.06
C GLY A 514 17.74 3.52 -8.70
N ILE A 515 16.83 4.24 -9.34
CA ILE A 515 16.56 5.65 -9.08
C ILE A 515 15.06 5.80 -8.92
N ARG A 516 14.61 6.38 -7.80
CA ARG A 516 13.25 6.84 -7.57
C ARG A 516 13.32 8.20 -6.89
N THR A 517 12.49 9.12 -7.31
CA THR A 517 12.33 10.44 -6.69
C THR A 517 10.85 10.60 -6.37
N GLU A 518 10.55 10.76 -5.09
CA GLU A 518 9.17 10.79 -4.61
C GLU A 518 8.89 11.96 -3.67
N ASN A 519 7.73 12.56 -3.87
CA ASN A 519 7.09 13.46 -2.91
C ASN A 519 5.60 13.13 -2.83
N LEU A 520 5.00 13.33 -1.67
CA LEU A 520 3.56 13.45 -1.54
C LEU A 520 3.08 14.82 -2.00
N VAL A 521 2.00 14.83 -2.77
CA VAL A 521 1.38 16.05 -3.28
C VAL A 521 -0.10 16.12 -2.89
N LEU A 522 -0.55 17.31 -2.50
CA LEU A 522 -1.94 17.62 -2.19
C LEU A 522 -2.59 18.26 -3.42
N THR A 523 -3.72 17.72 -3.86
CA THR A 523 -4.54 18.37 -4.89
C THR A 523 -5.24 19.58 -4.29
N VAL A 524 -5.04 20.76 -4.91
CA VAL A 524 -5.61 22.04 -4.49
C VAL A 524 -6.19 22.81 -5.68
N PRO A 525 -7.14 23.77 -5.48
CA PRO A 525 -7.59 24.67 -6.54
C PRO A 525 -6.42 25.48 -7.13
N ALA A 526 -6.35 25.59 -8.45
CA ALA A 526 -5.39 26.44 -9.14
C ALA A 526 -5.97 27.80 -9.54
N GLY A 527 -7.25 27.82 -9.92
CA GLY A 527 -7.95 29.01 -10.34
C GLY A 527 -9.17 28.69 -11.21
N HIS A 528 -9.83 29.74 -11.69
CA HIS A 528 -11.01 29.69 -12.53
C HIS A 528 -10.76 30.43 -13.86
N SER A 529 -11.20 29.86 -14.95
CA SER A 529 -11.26 30.50 -16.27
C SER A 529 -12.73 30.66 -16.64
N GLU A 530 -13.12 31.86 -17.04
CA GLU A 530 -14.52 32.13 -17.47
C GLU A 530 -14.92 31.27 -18.68
N GLU A 531 -14.00 30.91 -19.54
CA GLU A 531 -14.25 30.13 -20.75
C GLU A 531 -14.10 28.61 -20.52
N PHE A 532 -13.16 28.18 -19.66
CA PHE A 532 -12.77 26.77 -19.52
C PHE A 532 -13.07 26.17 -18.15
N GLY A 533 -13.65 26.93 -17.20
CA GLY A 533 -14.04 26.46 -15.88
C GLY A 533 -12.90 26.37 -14.87
N ASP A 534 -13.04 25.47 -13.88
CA ASP A 534 -12.14 25.35 -12.75
C ASP A 534 -10.94 24.44 -13.04
N PHE A 535 -9.77 24.86 -12.53
CA PHE A 535 -8.51 24.12 -12.65
C PHE A 535 -7.94 23.76 -11.28
N LEU A 536 -7.24 22.65 -11.23
CA LEU A 536 -6.53 22.11 -10.08
C LEU A 536 -5.02 22.11 -10.34
N LYS A 537 -4.25 22.04 -9.26
CA LYS A 537 -2.80 21.83 -9.25
C LYS A 537 -2.39 21.03 -8.04
N PHE A 538 -1.11 20.72 -7.96
CA PHE A 538 -0.51 20.07 -6.80
C PHE A 538 0.25 21.08 -5.91
N GLU A 539 0.10 20.92 -4.59
CA GLU A 539 0.97 21.46 -3.54
C GLU A 539 1.89 20.33 -3.10
N THR A 540 3.20 20.52 -3.14
CA THR A 540 4.16 19.54 -2.64
C THR A 540 4.17 19.57 -1.12
N LEU A 541 3.93 18.42 -0.47
CA LEU A 541 3.91 18.28 0.99
C LEU A 541 5.26 17.81 1.56
N THR A 542 5.92 16.87 0.88
CA THR A 542 7.18 16.27 1.31
C THR A 542 8.31 17.31 1.31
N LEU A 543 9.12 17.31 2.37
CA LEU A 543 10.17 18.30 2.62
C LEU A 543 11.53 17.63 2.82
N PHE A 544 12.27 17.38 1.72
CA PHE A 544 13.67 16.94 1.77
C PHE A 544 14.36 17.24 0.44
N PRO A 545 15.63 17.69 0.42
CA PRO A 545 16.27 18.13 -0.83
C PRO A 545 16.49 16.98 -1.84
N TYR A 546 16.54 17.34 -3.12
CA TYR A 546 17.10 16.48 -4.17
C TYR A 546 18.63 16.49 -4.11
N ASP A 547 19.29 15.42 -4.57
CA ASP A 547 20.76 15.39 -4.60
C ASP A 547 21.29 16.21 -5.80
N LYS A 548 21.82 17.39 -5.50
CA LYS A 548 22.41 18.29 -6.53
C LYS A 548 23.57 17.65 -7.30
N ASN A 549 24.30 16.70 -6.67
CA ASN A 549 25.43 16.04 -7.32
C ASN A 549 24.98 15.11 -8.46
N LEU A 550 23.74 14.64 -8.41
CA LEU A 550 23.14 13.77 -9.41
C LEU A 550 22.43 14.52 -10.53
N ILE A 551 22.28 15.85 -10.43
CA ILE A 551 21.62 16.64 -11.47
C ILE A 551 22.62 16.99 -12.60
N ASP A 552 22.27 16.61 -13.82
CA ASP A 552 22.89 17.16 -15.03
C ASP A 552 22.16 18.45 -15.46
N LEU A 553 22.72 19.58 -15.10
CA LEU A 553 22.14 20.90 -15.38
C LEU A 553 21.92 21.17 -16.89
N THR A 554 22.68 20.50 -17.78
CA THR A 554 22.53 20.67 -19.21
C THR A 554 21.23 20.10 -19.78
N MET A 555 20.59 19.21 -19.02
CA MET A 555 19.32 18.57 -19.36
C MET A 555 18.10 19.35 -18.85
N LEU A 556 18.28 20.27 -17.90
CA LEU A 556 17.19 21.04 -17.31
C LEU A 556 16.91 22.33 -18.07
N SER A 557 15.64 22.66 -18.26
CA SER A 557 15.21 23.98 -18.67
C SER A 557 15.37 25.01 -17.54
N ALA A 558 15.38 26.29 -17.88
CA ALA A 558 15.44 27.38 -16.91
C ALA A 558 14.24 27.33 -15.93
N GLU A 559 13.06 26.88 -16.39
CA GLU A 559 11.87 26.68 -15.55
C GLU A 559 12.06 25.54 -14.54
N GLU A 560 12.63 24.42 -14.97
CA GLU A 560 12.92 23.27 -14.08
C GLU A 560 13.98 23.63 -13.04
N VAL A 561 15.03 24.36 -13.41
CA VAL A 561 16.02 24.91 -12.47
C VAL A 561 15.35 25.83 -11.44
N ALA A 562 14.49 26.75 -11.90
CA ALA A 562 13.75 27.63 -10.99
C ALA A 562 12.84 26.87 -10.04
N GLN A 563 12.17 25.79 -10.51
CA GLN A 563 11.32 24.93 -9.70
C GLN A 563 12.12 24.19 -8.61
N VAL A 564 13.29 23.60 -8.95
CA VAL A 564 14.18 22.95 -7.98
C VAL A 564 14.65 23.95 -6.92
N ASN A 565 15.09 25.14 -7.34
CA ASN A 565 15.56 26.18 -6.42
C ASN A 565 14.46 26.68 -5.49
N ALA A 566 13.25 26.88 -5.99
CA ALA A 566 12.10 27.28 -5.18
C ALA A 566 11.76 26.19 -4.14
N TYR A 567 11.73 24.93 -4.54
CA TYR A 567 11.50 23.80 -3.65
C TYR A 567 12.59 23.70 -2.56
N HIS A 568 13.87 23.79 -2.92
CA HIS A 568 14.97 23.78 -1.96
C HIS A 568 14.90 24.95 -0.97
N ALA A 569 14.48 26.14 -1.42
CA ALA A 569 14.28 27.28 -0.54
C ALA A 569 13.13 27.04 0.46
N GLU A 570 12.03 26.43 0.02
CA GLU A 570 10.91 26.04 0.89
C GLU A 570 11.34 24.99 1.92
N VAL A 571 11.99 23.91 1.47
CA VAL A 571 12.55 22.86 2.36
C VAL A 571 13.42 23.48 3.44
N ARG A 572 14.36 24.33 3.08
CA ARG A 572 15.24 25.01 4.03
C ARG A 572 14.45 25.85 5.03
N SER A 573 13.53 26.66 4.55
CA SER A 573 12.73 27.55 5.39
C SER A 573 11.90 26.78 6.43
N ARG A 574 11.25 25.70 6.00
CA ARG A 574 10.34 24.94 6.85
C ARG A 574 11.04 24.00 7.81
N LEU A 575 12.20 23.43 7.44
CA LEU A 575 12.92 22.50 8.31
C LEU A 575 13.86 23.19 9.31
N THR A 576 14.41 24.37 9.00
CA THR A 576 15.34 25.09 9.88
C THR A 576 14.89 25.18 11.35
N PRO A 577 13.60 25.43 11.69
CA PRO A 577 13.16 25.51 13.09
C PRO A 577 13.27 24.19 13.89
N TYR A 578 13.39 23.05 13.22
CA TYR A 578 13.45 21.70 13.82
C TYR A 578 14.88 21.17 13.98
N LEU A 579 15.89 21.94 13.53
CA LEU A 579 17.27 21.49 13.37
C LEU A 579 18.23 22.29 14.27
N ASN A 580 19.27 21.61 14.77
CA ASN A 580 20.39 22.27 15.43
C ASN A 580 21.33 22.97 14.43
N GLU A 581 22.36 23.69 14.90
CA GLU A 581 23.28 24.46 14.06
C GLU A 581 24.04 23.57 13.02
N GLU A 582 24.49 22.37 13.41
CA GLU A 582 25.18 21.44 12.52
C GLU A 582 24.24 20.90 11.44
N GLU A 583 23.03 20.50 11.83
CA GLU A 583 21.97 20.03 10.92
C GLU A 583 21.54 21.14 9.95
N GLN A 584 21.41 22.39 10.44
CA GLN A 584 21.12 23.56 9.59
C GLN A 584 22.24 23.83 8.58
N ALA A 585 23.50 23.72 8.99
CA ALA A 585 24.64 23.91 8.08
C ALA A 585 24.63 22.86 6.96
N TRP A 586 24.35 21.61 7.31
CA TRP A 586 24.20 20.52 6.32
C TRP A 586 23.05 20.82 5.35
N LEU A 587 21.86 21.14 5.86
CA LEU A 587 20.69 21.44 5.04
C LEU A 587 20.94 22.65 4.12
N ASN A 588 21.56 23.72 4.63
CA ASN A 588 21.90 24.88 3.83
C ASN A 588 22.79 24.52 2.64
N ALA A 589 23.84 23.71 2.85
CA ALA A 589 24.73 23.26 1.79
C ALA A 589 23.98 22.41 0.73
N ARG A 590 23.01 21.58 1.13
CA ARG A 590 22.23 20.72 0.23
C ARG A 590 21.13 21.48 -0.54
N THR A 591 20.69 22.62 -0.01
CA THR A 591 19.60 23.42 -0.58
C THR A 591 20.07 24.73 -1.26
N GLU A 592 21.37 24.93 -1.44
CA GLU A 592 21.88 26.02 -2.27
C GLU A 592 21.32 25.94 -3.69
N ALA A 593 21.14 27.08 -4.33
CA ALA A 593 20.71 27.16 -5.71
C ALA A 593 21.66 26.41 -6.66
N ILE A 594 21.08 25.74 -7.67
CA ILE A 594 21.79 25.03 -8.73
C ILE A 594 21.92 25.89 -9.97
#